data_7e999c97569786706b03ac92e3e713fe
#
_entry.id   7e999c97569786706b03ac92e3e713fe
#
_cell.length_a   1.000
_cell.length_b   1.000
_cell.length_c   1.000
_cell.angle_alpha   90.00
_cell.angle_beta   90.00
_cell.angle_gamma   90.00
#
_symmetry.space_group_name_H-M   'P 1'
#
loop_
_entity.id
_entity.type
_entity.pdbx_description
1 polymer ?
#
loop_
_entity_poly.entity_id
_entity_poly.type
_entity_poly.pdbx_seq_one_letter_code
_entity_poly.pdbx_strand_id
1 'polypeptide(L)'
;KEIKSQTVSEIVDKILNLPKPSRITLFSPIVRGRKGEYKKEILGLKKQGFEKIRINEKLYDIDDTPALNKKLKHNIDVQIDKFLNKKDDIKRISESVESALKLSDGLIYAEFKNETLPKEHQKIEKLIFSSKFACPESGFTIEEIEPRLFSFNSPFGACTECDGLGMDLFVDPKLVIPNEKITLADGCIKPWSSSSSLYYAQTLSSLAKHYKLSLIHI
;
A
#
# COMPACT_ATOMS: atom_id res chain seq x y z
N LYS A 1 -5.15 16.68 9.45
CA LYS A 1 -5.72 17.47 8.33
C LYS A 1 -7.06 16.87 7.94
N GLU A 2 -8.02 17.73 7.55
CA GLU A 2 -9.31 17.27 7.05
C GLU A 2 -9.14 16.45 5.77
N ILE A 3 -9.81 15.32 5.73
CA ILE A 3 -9.89 14.47 4.53
C ILE A 3 -11.03 15.03 3.68
N LYS A 4 -10.70 15.49 2.46
CA LYS A 4 -11.69 16.06 1.54
C LYS A 4 -11.56 15.42 0.17
N SER A 5 -12.68 15.12 -0.46
CA SER A 5 -12.75 14.86 -1.89
C SER A 5 -12.56 16.17 -2.65
N GLN A 6 -11.81 16.13 -3.74
CA GLN A 6 -11.54 17.30 -4.58
C GLN A 6 -12.11 17.07 -5.97
N THR A 7 -12.77 18.07 -6.49
CA THR A 7 -13.22 18.06 -7.90
C THR A 7 -12.04 18.33 -8.83
N VAL A 8 -12.18 17.93 -10.09
CA VAL A 8 -11.16 18.21 -11.13
C VAL A 8 -10.85 19.71 -11.18
N SER A 9 -11.88 20.57 -11.15
CA SER A 9 -11.71 22.02 -11.17
C SER A 9 -10.88 22.54 -9.99
N GLU A 10 -11.16 22.06 -8.77
CA GLU A 10 -10.38 22.45 -7.58
C GLU A 10 -8.92 22.00 -7.66
N ILE A 11 -8.67 20.83 -8.25
CA ILE A 11 -7.31 20.32 -8.47
C ILE A 11 -6.56 21.20 -9.48
N VAL A 12 -7.21 21.51 -10.61
CA VAL A 12 -6.66 22.38 -11.65
C VAL A 12 -6.36 23.78 -11.10
N ASP A 13 -7.29 24.36 -10.33
CA ASP A 13 -7.09 25.67 -9.70
C ASP A 13 -5.90 25.67 -8.74
N LYS A 14 -5.73 24.62 -7.94
CA LYS A 14 -4.56 24.48 -7.07
C LYS A 14 -3.26 24.37 -7.84
N ILE A 15 -3.25 23.60 -8.93
CA ILE A 15 -2.09 23.48 -9.83
C ILE A 15 -1.72 24.81 -10.47
N LEU A 16 -2.72 25.58 -10.92
CA LEU A 16 -2.52 26.89 -11.56
C LEU A 16 -2.07 27.97 -10.57
N ASN A 17 -2.41 27.82 -9.29
CA ASN A 17 -2.03 28.75 -8.22
C ASN A 17 -0.65 28.48 -7.62
N LEU A 18 0.07 27.42 -8.09
CA LEU A 18 1.46 27.20 -7.71
C LEU A 18 2.37 28.36 -8.15
N PRO A 19 3.52 28.56 -7.48
CA PRO A 19 4.47 29.60 -7.88
C PRO A 19 4.79 29.54 -9.38
N LYS A 20 4.85 30.68 -10.04
CA LYS A 20 5.07 30.75 -11.50
C LYS A 20 6.44 31.36 -11.82
N PRO A 21 7.15 30.79 -12.80
CA PRO A 21 6.86 29.56 -13.53
C PRO A 21 7.25 28.31 -12.72
N SER A 22 6.40 27.31 -12.70
CA SER A 22 6.73 25.98 -12.17
C SER A 22 6.55 24.92 -13.23
N ARG A 23 7.53 24.02 -13.32
CA ARG A 23 7.40 22.81 -14.12
C ARG A 23 6.74 21.73 -13.30
N ILE A 24 5.62 21.24 -13.80
CA ILE A 24 4.78 20.26 -13.11
C ILE A 24 4.84 18.95 -13.87
N THR A 25 4.99 17.85 -13.13
CA THR A 25 4.87 16.50 -13.66
C THR A 25 3.73 15.81 -12.92
N LEU A 26 2.76 15.32 -13.66
CA LEU A 26 1.58 14.64 -13.14
C LEU A 26 1.79 13.14 -13.18
N PHE A 27 1.60 12.47 -12.04
CA PHE A 27 1.72 11.04 -11.88
C PHE A 27 0.42 10.41 -11.41
N SER A 28 0.17 9.20 -11.91
CA SER A 28 -0.96 8.35 -11.53
C SER A 28 -0.41 7.09 -10.84
N PRO A 29 -0.64 6.88 -9.53
CA PRO A 29 -0.17 5.69 -8.83
C PRO A 29 -1.05 4.49 -9.16
N ILE A 30 -0.48 3.49 -9.82
CA ILE A 30 -1.16 2.26 -10.22
C ILE A 30 -0.98 1.16 -9.17
N VAL A 31 0.21 1.06 -8.60
CA VAL A 31 0.55 0.07 -7.57
C VAL A 31 1.14 0.76 -6.37
N ARG A 32 0.59 0.50 -5.19
CA ARG A 32 1.04 1.08 -3.92
C ARG A 32 1.39 -0.02 -2.92
N GLY A 33 2.69 -0.25 -2.70
CA GLY A 33 3.20 -1.17 -1.68
C GLY A 33 2.75 -2.62 -1.83
N ARG A 34 2.43 -3.07 -3.03
CA ARG A 34 1.96 -4.45 -3.28
C ARG A 34 3.06 -5.31 -3.90
N LYS A 35 3.05 -6.60 -3.55
CA LYS A 35 3.96 -7.61 -4.14
C LYS A 35 3.44 -8.03 -5.51
N GLY A 36 4.34 -8.22 -6.48
CA GLY A 36 3.97 -8.68 -7.82
C GLY A 36 5.04 -8.38 -8.86
N GLU A 37 4.90 -8.97 -10.05
CA GLU A 37 5.78 -8.72 -11.21
C GLU A 37 5.23 -7.61 -12.12
N TYR A 38 3.95 -7.38 -12.14
CA TYR A 38 3.22 -6.32 -12.87
C TYR A 38 3.50 -6.21 -14.38
N LYS A 39 4.00 -7.30 -15.00
CA LYS A 39 4.32 -7.32 -16.44
C LYS A 39 3.11 -7.05 -17.33
N LYS A 40 1.94 -7.61 -16.95
CA LYS A 40 0.70 -7.43 -17.72
C LYS A 40 0.19 -6.00 -17.64
N GLU A 41 0.24 -5.43 -16.44
CA GLU A 41 -0.17 -4.06 -16.17
C GLU A 41 0.72 -3.07 -16.93
N ILE A 42 2.05 -3.24 -16.86
CA ILE A 42 3.02 -2.40 -17.59
C ILE A 42 2.81 -2.51 -19.10
N LEU A 43 2.60 -3.74 -19.62
CA LEU A 43 2.30 -3.94 -21.03
C LEU A 43 0.97 -3.29 -21.44
N GLY A 44 -0.02 -3.33 -20.56
CA GLY A 44 -1.32 -2.65 -20.76
C GLY A 44 -1.16 -1.13 -20.86
N LEU A 45 -0.33 -0.53 -19.98
CA LEU A 45 -0.02 0.89 -20.01
C LEU A 45 0.72 1.31 -21.29
N LYS A 46 1.67 0.48 -21.76
CA LYS A 46 2.36 0.69 -23.04
C LYS A 46 1.38 0.71 -24.20
N LYS A 47 0.41 -0.23 -24.24
CA LYS A 47 -0.64 -0.27 -25.28
C LYS A 47 -1.56 0.95 -25.24
N GLN A 48 -1.72 1.60 -24.10
CA GLN A 48 -2.48 2.85 -23.94
C GLN A 48 -1.68 4.08 -24.35
N GLY A 49 -0.40 3.93 -24.72
CA GLY A 49 0.44 5.02 -25.21
C GLY A 49 1.22 5.77 -24.14
N PHE A 50 1.31 5.26 -22.93
CA PHE A 50 2.17 5.86 -21.89
C PHE A 50 3.63 5.52 -22.18
N GLU A 51 4.50 6.54 -22.05
CA GLU A 51 5.92 6.42 -22.38
C GLU A 51 6.80 6.21 -21.15
N LYS A 52 6.43 6.82 -20.01
CA LYS A 52 7.26 6.85 -18.80
C LYS A 52 6.54 6.34 -17.57
N ILE A 53 7.28 5.56 -16.81
CA ILE A 53 6.81 4.92 -15.59
C ILE A 53 7.85 5.11 -14.49
N ARG A 54 7.39 5.37 -13.27
CA ARG A 54 8.25 5.43 -12.10
C ARG A 54 8.05 4.19 -11.25
N ILE A 55 9.14 3.47 -10.98
CA ILE A 55 9.14 2.26 -10.15
C ILE A 55 10.06 2.50 -8.95
N ASN A 56 9.52 2.39 -7.74
CA ASN A 56 10.26 2.60 -6.50
C ASN A 56 11.09 3.88 -6.54
N GLU A 57 10.44 5.00 -6.94
CA GLU A 57 11.00 6.34 -7.06
C GLU A 57 11.96 6.58 -8.25
N LYS A 58 12.34 5.55 -9.00
CA LYS A 58 13.17 5.68 -10.20
C LYS A 58 12.30 5.76 -11.45
N LEU A 59 12.56 6.75 -12.29
CA LEU A 59 11.89 6.94 -13.57
C LEU A 59 12.55 6.08 -14.65
N TYR A 60 11.73 5.38 -15.44
CA TYR A 60 12.12 4.53 -16.56
C TYR A 60 11.30 4.86 -17.78
N ASP A 61 11.85 4.65 -18.95
CA ASP A 61 11.03 4.51 -20.15
C ASP A 61 10.30 3.16 -20.08
N ILE A 62 9.05 3.12 -20.51
CA ILE A 62 8.20 1.94 -20.31
C ILE A 62 8.78 0.68 -20.98
N ASP A 63 9.59 0.89 -22.05
CA ASP A 63 10.26 -0.17 -22.80
C ASP A 63 11.48 -0.72 -22.06
N ASP A 64 12.11 0.08 -21.21
CA ASP A 64 13.33 -0.27 -20.48
C ASP A 64 13.05 -0.61 -19.01
N THR A 65 11.82 -1.02 -18.71
CA THR A 65 11.43 -1.38 -17.35
C THR A 65 12.14 -2.64 -16.88
N PRO A 66 12.77 -2.61 -15.68
CA PRO A 66 13.44 -3.79 -15.14
C PRO A 66 12.42 -4.86 -14.75
N ALA A 67 12.83 -6.13 -14.79
CA ALA A 67 12.02 -7.22 -14.27
C ALA A 67 11.84 -7.08 -12.75
N LEU A 68 10.59 -7.04 -12.30
CA LEU A 68 10.24 -6.86 -10.90
C LEU A 68 10.20 -8.20 -10.16
N ASN A 69 10.71 -8.19 -8.93
CA ASN A 69 10.68 -9.39 -8.08
C ASN A 69 9.30 -9.55 -7.43
N LYS A 70 8.61 -10.65 -7.74
CA LYS A 70 7.25 -10.94 -7.22
C LYS A 70 7.14 -11.01 -5.70
N LYS A 71 8.25 -11.23 -4.98
CA LYS A 71 8.29 -11.34 -3.52
C LYS A 71 8.43 -9.98 -2.82
N LEU A 72 8.87 -8.95 -3.53
CA LEU A 72 9.08 -7.62 -2.99
C LEU A 72 7.84 -6.74 -3.21
N LYS A 73 7.66 -5.75 -2.34
CA LYS A 73 6.65 -4.70 -2.51
C LYS A 73 7.18 -3.65 -3.49
N HIS A 74 6.31 -3.23 -4.40
CA HIS A 74 6.63 -2.20 -5.39
C HIS A 74 5.62 -1.06 -5.33
N ASN A 75 6.12 0.14 -5.65
CA ASN A 75 5.32 1.31 -5.97
C ASN A 75 5.51 1.60 -7.45
N ILE A 76 4.41 1.74 -8.19
CA ILE A 76 4.44 2.00 -9.63
C ILE A 76 3.53 3.17 -9.92
N ASP A 77 4.11 4.26 -10.43
CA ASP A 77 3.38 5.45 -10.84
C ASP A 77 3.62 5.69 -12.35
N VAL A 78 2.58 6.05 -13.05
CA VAL A 78 2.65 6.40 -14.48
C VAL A 78 2.75 7.90 -14.62
N GLN A 79 3.70 8.39 -15.41
CA GLN A 79 3.76 9.79 -15.78
C GLN A 79 2.69 10.07 -16.84
N ILE A 80 1.74 10.90 -16.50
CA ILE A 80 0.63 11.25 -17.39
C ILE A 80 1.00 12.40 -18.30
N ASP A 81 1.49 13.49 -17.72
CA ASP A 81 1.84 14.69 -18.47
C ASP A 81 2.93 15.48 -17.75
N LYS A 82 3.60 16.36 -18.51
CA LYS A 82 4.59 17.30 -18.01
C LYS A 82 4.38 18.65 -18.68
N PHE A 83 4.07 19.66 -17.89
CA PHE A 83 3.74 20.99 -18.39
C PHE A 83 4.24 22.10 -17.48
N LEU A 84 4.12 23.34 -17.95
CA LEU A 84 4.31 24.56 -17.16
C LEU A 84 2.94 25.07 -16.71
N ASN A 85 2.84 25.65 -15.52
CA ASN A 85 1.58 26.17 -14.98
C ASN A 85 1.19 27.50 -15.65
N LYS A 86 0.83 27.47 -16.94
CA LYS A 86 0.33 28.61 -17.72
C LYS A 86 -1.20 28.61 -17.73
N LYS A 87 -1.81 29.81 -17.68
CA LYS A 87 -3.27 29.93 -17.74
C LYS A 87 -3.87 29.50 -19.08
N ASP A 88 -3.10 29.61 -20.15
CA ASP A 88 -3.57 29.24 -21.49
C ASP A 88 -3.74 27.71 -21.69
N ASP A 89 -3.15 26.91 -20.81
CA ASP A 89 -3.17 25.44 -20.89
C ASP A 89 -4.27 24.79 -20.03
N ILE A 90 -5.26 25.56 -19.52
CA ILE A 90 -6.29 25.04 -18.59
C ILE A 90 -6.98 23.80 -19.14
N LYS A 91 -7.42 23.80 -20.40
CA LYS A 91 -8.11 22.68 -21.02
C LYS A 91 -7.24 21.41 -21.02
N ARG A 92 -5.99 21.53 -21.46
CA ARG A 92 -5.01 20.43 -21.46
C ARG A 92 -4.76 19.90 -20.05
N ILE A 93 -4.59 20.79 -19.07
CA ILE A 93 -4.35 20.40 -17.66
C ILE A 93 -5.57 19.64 -17.13
N SER A 94 -6.79 20.11 -17.42
CA SER A 94 -8.03 19.44 -17.00
C SER A 94 -8.13 18.03 -17.58
N GLU A 95 -7.90 17.86 -18.88
CA GLU A 95 -7.90 16.57 -19.56
C GLU A 95 -6.85 15.61 -19.00
N SER A 96 -5.66 16.13 -18.70
CA SER A 96 -4.58 15.36 -18.06
C SER A 96 -4.93 14.92 -16.65
N VAL A 97 -5.54 15.80 -15.84
CA VAL A 97 -6.00 15.50 -14.49
C VAL A 97 -7.12 14.45 -14.50
N GLU A 98 -8.11 14.60 -15.39
CA GLU A 98 -9.19 13.62 -15.53
C GLU A 98 -8.66 12.23 -15.92
N SER A 99 -7.76 12.17 -16.92
CA SER A 99 -7.13 10.94 -17.36
C SER A 99 -6.32 10.29 -16.22
N ALA A 100 -5.58 11.09 -15.47
CA ALA A 100 -4.79 10.63 -14.33
C ALA A 100 -5.68 10.06 -13.21
N LEU A 101 -6.76 10.76 -12.84
CA LEU A 101 -7.70 10.31 -11.82
C LEU A 101 -8.40 9.01 -12.22
N LYS A 102 -8.81 8.90 -13.49
CA LYS A 102 -9.45 7.68 -14.01
C LYS A 102 -8.52 6.48 -13.97
N LEU A 103 -7.23 6.68 -14.30
CA LEU A 103 -6.25 5.61 -14.34
C LEU A 103 -5.89 5.05 -12.95
N SER A 104 -5.84 5.91 -11.94
CA SER A 104 -5.41 5.58 -10.56
C SER A 104 -6.54 5.41 -9.57
N ASP A 105 -7.77 5.32 -10.05
CA ASP A 105 -8.95 5.21 -9.19
C ASP A 105 -9.09 6.38 -8.20
N GLY A 106 -8.82 7.60 -8.71
CA GLY A 106 -9.11 8.83 -8.02
C GLY A 106 -7.96 9.45 -7.21
N LEU A 107 -6.75 8.94 -7.28
CA LEU A 107 -5.57 9.51 -6.60
C LEU A 107 -4.51 9.92 -7.61
N ILE A 108 -3.97 11.14 -7.49
CA ILE A 108 -2.88 11.62 -8.34
C ILE A 108 -1.81 12.34 -7.55
N TYR A 109 -0.61 12.37 -8.10
CA TYR A 109 0.52 13.14 -7.57
C TYR A 109 0.93 14.21 -8.58
N ALA A 110 1.04 15.44 -8.11
CA ALA A 110 1.67 16.52 -8.87
C ALA A 110 3.00 16.87 -8.23
N GLU A 111 4.07 16.61 -8.93
CA GLU A 111 5.41 17.04 -8.54
C GLU A 111 5.74 18.33 -9.28
N PHE A 112 6.13 19.35 -8.55
CA PHE A 112 6.48 20.64 -9.14
C PHE A 112 7.84 21.11 -8.67
N LYS A 113 8.49 21.85 -9.57
CA LYS A 113 9.77 22.48 -9.34
C LYS A 113 9.63 23.96 -9.65
N ASN A 114 9.85 24.81 -8.65
CA ASN A 114 9.82 26.23 -8.83
C ASN A 114 11.08 26.72 -9.58
N GLU A 115 10.90 27.17 -10.81
CA GLU A 115 12.01 27.61 -11.67
C GLU A 115 12.48 29.03 -11.38
N THR A 116 11.77 29.80 -10.51
CA THR A 116 12.20 31.13 -10.10
C THR A 116 13.37 31.10 -9.10
N LEU A 117 13.55 29.98 -8.40
CA LEU A 117 14.60 29.83 -7.42
C LEU A 117 15.96 29.50 -8.06
N PRO A 118 17.10 29.88 -7.45
CA PRO A 118 18.41 29.43 -7.85
C PRO A 118 18.47 27.88 -7.90
N LYS A 119 19.23 27.32 -8.84
CA LYS A 119 19.31 25.85 -9.05
C LYS A 119 19.62 25.07 -7.78
N GLU A 120 20.39 25.62 -6.86
CA GLU A 120 20.78 25.03 -5.58
C GLU A 120 19.60 24.90 -4.58
N HIS A 121 18.57 25.75 -4.73
CA HIS A 121 17.38 25.79 -3.86
C HIS A 121 16.13 25.20 -4.54
N GLN A 122 16.24 24.71 -5.76
CA GLN A 122 15.12 24.10 -6.47
C GLN A 122 14.87 22.69 -5.96
N LYS A 123 14.01 22.55 -4.94
CA LYS A 123 13.52 21.25 -4.48
C LYS A 123 12.28 20.83 -5.28
N ILE A 124 12.15 19.52 -5.49
CA ILE A 124 10.90 18.95 -6.02
C ILE A 124 9.94 18.82 -4.85
N GLU A 125 8.81 19.50 -4.94
CA GLU A 125 7.72 19.40 -4.00
C GLU A 125 6.64 18.50 -4.59
N LYS A 126 6.00 17.69 -3.73
CA LYS A 126 4.95 16.75 -4.12
C LYS A 126 3.64 17.16 -3.46
N LEU A 127 2.62 17.33 -4.29
CA LEU A 127 1.23 17.50 -3.85
C LEU A 127 0.45 16.23 -4.17
N ILE A 128 -0.42 15.85 -3.26
CA ILE A 128 -1.32 14.71 -3.40
C ILE A 128 -2.73 15.26 -3.56
N PHE A 129 -3.41 14.84 -4.62
CA PHE A 129 -4.80 15.17 -4.88
C PHE A 129 -5.63 13.90 -4.97
N SER A 130 -6.87 13.98 -4.53
CA SER A 130 -7.80 12.86 -4.65
C SER A 130 -9.22 13.33 -4.94
N SER A 131 -9.86 12.66 -5.88
CA SER A 131 -11.30 12.80 -6.12
C SER A 131 -12.15 12.00 -5.15
N LYS A 132 -11.52 11.13 -4.34
CA LYS A 132 -12.12 10.38 -3.23
C LYS A 132 -11.66 10.96 -1.91
N PHE A 133 -12.26 10.52 -0.79
CA PHE A 133 -11.80 10.93 0.54
C PHE A 133 -10.40 10.34 0.82
N ALA A 134 -9.38 11.16 0.68
CA ALA A 134 -8.00 10.75 0.90
C ALA A 134 -7.27 11.68 1.86
N CYS A 135 -6.40 11.11 2.69
CA CYS A 135 -5.45 11.88 3.48
C CYS A 135 -4.26 12.27 2.59
N PRO A 136 -3.98 13.58 2.40
CA PRO A 136 -2.89 14.03 1.54
C PRO A 136 -1.50 13.71 2.10
N GLU A 137 -1.38 13.37 3.38
CA GLU A 137 -0.09 13.04 4.02
C GLU A 137 0.20 11.55 3.99
N SER A 138 -0.76 10.71 4.40
CA SER A 138 -0.56 9.24 4.47
C SER A 138 -0.90 8.50 3.19
N GLY A 139 -1.62 9.14 2.26
CA GLY A 139 -2.17 8.49 1.07
C GLY A 139 -3.32 7.51 1.39
N PHE A 140 -3.79 7.50 2.66
CA PHE A 140 -4.95 6.71 3.05
C PHE A 140 -6.18 7.21 2.31
N THR A 141 -6.85 6.33 1.58
CA THR A 141 -8.06 6.62 0.81
C THR A 141 -9.22 5.80 1.35
N ILE A 142 -10.36 6.47 1.53
CA ILE A 142 -11.65 5.83 1.76
C ILE A 142 -12.36 5.80 0.40
N GLU A 143 -12.63 4.61 -0.13
CA GLU A 143 -13.21 4.47 -1.48
C GLU A 143 -14.61 5.05 -1.56
N GLU A 144 -15.49 4.65 -0.62
CA GLU A 144 -16.84 5.20 -0.46
C GLU A 144 -17.21 5.21 1.02
N ILE A 145 -17.94 6.23 1.47
CA ILE A 145 -18.48 6.26 2.83
C ILE A 145 -19.81 5.51 2.82
N GLU A 146 -19.73 4.21 3.08
CA GLU A 146 -20.90 3.33 3.17
C GLU A 146 -21.16 2.90 4.63
N PRO A 147 -22.40 2.53 4.97
CA PRO A 147 -22.73 2.04 6.33
C PRO A 147 -21.86 0.89 6.80
N ARG A 148 -21.36 0.04 5.89
CA ARG A 148 -20.46 -1.08 6.20
C ARG A 148 -19.11 -0.65 6.77
N LEU A 149 -18.64 0.57 6.50
CA LEU A 149 -17.42 1.13 7.08
C LEU A 149 -17.54 1.44 8.58
N PHE A 150 -18.77 1.61 9.07
CA PHE A 150 -19.06 1.89 10.48
C PHE A 150 -19.48 0.64 11.25
N SER A 151 -19.50 -0.52 10.59
CA SER A 151 -19.85 -1.77 11.19
C SER A 151 -18.61 -2.56 11.61
N PHE A 152 -18.42 -2.77 12.91
CA PHE A 152 -17.33 -3.61 13.42
C PHE A 152 -17.48 -5.10 13.08
N ASN A 153 -18.67 -5.51 12.59
CA ASN A 153 -18.95 -6.86 12.09
C ASN A 153 -18.72 -6.99 10.56
N SER A 154 -18.17 -5.95 9.92
CA SER A 154 -17.80 -5.96 8.51
C SER A 154 -16.28 -5.91 8.37
N PRO A 155 -15.67 -6.70 7.48
CA PRO A 155 -14.21 -6.64 7.23
C PRO A 155 -13.72 -5.25 6.83
N PHE A 156 -14.62 -4.39 6.31
CA PHE A 156 -14.28 -3.01 5.89
C PHE A 156 -14.26 -2.03 7.06
N GLY A 157 -15.01 -2.28 8.13
CA GLY A 157 -15.13 -1.39 9.29
C GLY A 157 -14.56 -1.99 10.57
N ALA A 158 -14.21 -3.28 10.57
CA ALA A 158 -13.60 -3.94 11.71
C ALA A 158 -12.17 -3.43 11.95
N CYS A 159 -11.77 -3.36 13.21
CA CYS A 159 -10.38 -3.13 13.56
C CYS A 159 -9.50 -4.27 13.05
N THR A 160 -8.41 -3.94 12.36
CA THR A 160 -7.48 -4.93 11.78
C THR A 160 -6.67 -5.72 12.81
N GLU A 161 -6.66 -5.29 14.08
CA GLU A 161 -5.96 -5.98 15.17
C GLU A 161 -6.87 -6.98 15.88
N CYS A 162 -8.12 -6.58 16.16
CA CYS A 162 -9.04 -7.44 16.93
C CYS A 162 -10.22 -7.98 16.11
N ASP A 163 -10.24 -7.77 14.78
CA ASP A 163 -11.31 -8.18 13.86
C ASP A 163 -12.73 -7.75 14.33
N GLY A 164 -12.80 -6.60 15.01
CA GLY A 164 -14.06 -6.07 15.55
C GLY A 164 -14.48 -6.64 16.91
N LEU A 165 -13.69 -7.52 17.51
CA LEU A 165 -14.02 -8.15 18.80
C LEU A 165 -13.82 -7.24 20.02
N GLY A 166 -13.02 -6.16 19.86
CA GLY A 166 -12.69 -5.23 20.95
C GLY A 166 -11.73 -5.80 22.00
N MET A 167 -11.19 -6.99 21.75
CA MET A 167 -10.23 -7.67 22.62
C MET A 167 -9.24 -8.47 21.77
N ASP A 168 -8.01 -8.57 22.23
CA ASP A 168 -7.02 -9.44 21.63
C ASP A 168 -7.01 -10.80 22.32
N LEU A 169 -6.98 -11.85 21.51
CA LEU A 169 -6.82 -13.22 21.98
C LEU A 169 -5.34 -13.58 21.93
N PHE A 170 -4.74 -13.85 23.05
CA PHE A 170 -3.39 -14.35 23.12
C PHE A 170 -3.34 -15.72 23.82
N VAL A 171 -2.36 -16.51 23.43
CA VAL A 171 -2.13 -17.82 24.05
C VAL A 171 -1.28 -17.60 25.32
N ASP A 172 -1.85 -17.86 26.49
CA ASP A 172 -1.10 -17.81 27.76
C ASP A 172 -0.24 -19.09 27.88
N PRO A 173 1.10 -18.94 27.90
CA PRO A 173 2.00 -20.10 28.05
C PRO A 173 1.74 -20.92 29.32
N LYS A 174 1.28 -20.28 30.41
CA LYS A 174 0.96 -20.96 31.69
C LYS A 174 -0.29 -21.85 31.60
N LEU A 175 -1.22 -21.51 30.70
CA LEU A 175 -2.39 -22.36 30.41
C LEU A 175 -2.04 -23.49 29.45
N VAL A 176 -1.07 -23.28 28.57
CA VAL A 176 -0.58 -24.31 27.65
C VAL A 176 0.27 -25.33 28.39
N ILE A 177 1.18 -24.88 29.26
CA ILE A 177 2.06 -25.72 30.07
C ILE A 177 1.84 -25.37 31.53
N PRO A 178 0.77 -25.88 32.18
CA PRO A 178 0.43 -25.54 33.56
C PRO A 178 1.35 -26.19 34.56
N ASN A 179 2.10 -27.22 34.17
CA ASN A 179 3.07 -27.90 35.05
C ASN A 179 4.34 -28.24 34.26
N GLU A 180 5.38 -27.50 34.50
CA GLU A 180 6.71 -27.68 33.88
C GLU A 180 7.45 -28.96 34.32
N LYS A 181 6.93 -29.68 35.32
CA LYS A 181 7.50 -30.94 35.79
C LYS A 181 7.00 -32.18 35.02
N ILE A 182 6.05 -32.02 34.12
CA ILE A 182 5.52 -33.08 33.28
C ILE A 182 6.31 -33.12 31.97
N THR A 183 6.66 -34.32 31.51
CA THR A 183 7.38 -34.46 30.23
C THR A 183 6.50 -34.23 29.03
N LEU A 184 7.08 -33.99 27.87
CA LEU A 184 6.33 -33.88 26.60
C LEU A 184 5.59 -35.17 26.27
N ALA A 185 6.19 -36.32 26.59
CA ALA A 185 5.58 -37.64 26.39
C ALA A 185 4.35 -37.86 27.30
N ASP A 186 4.38 -37.33 28.53
CA ASP A 186 3.32 -37.45 29.51
C ASP A 186 2.23 -36.37 29.34
N GLY A 187 2.33 -35.52 28.30
CA GLY A 187 1.29 -34.56 27.94
C GLY A 187 1.36 -33.24 28.70
N CYS A 188 2.57 -32.65 28.87
CA CYS A 188 2.74 -31.34 29.47
C CYS A 188 2.01 -30.22 28.70
N ILE A 189 1.80 -30.40 27.39
CA ILE A 189 1.00 -29.49 26.57
C ILE A 189 -0.47 -29.78 26.78
N LYS A 190 -1.11 -29.05 27.71
CA LYS A 190 -2.49 -29.28 28.14
C LYS A 190 -3.51 -29.39 27.00
N PRO A 191 -3.53 -28.52 25.99
CA PRO A 191 -4.44 -28.63 24.85
C PRO A 191 -4.35 -29.96 24.07
N TRP A 192 -3.18 -30.64 24.12
CA TRP A 192 -2.92 -31.90 23.40
C TRP A 192 -2.92 -33.12 24.31
N SER A 193 -2.93 -32.95 25.62
CA SER A 193 -2.78 -34.03 26.60
C SER A 193 -3.86 -35.09 26.52
N SER A 194 -5.07 -34.74 26.09
CA SER A 194 -6.22 -35.65 25.91
C SER A 194 -6.41 -36.15 24.49
N SER A 195 -5.55 -35.71 23.56
CA SER A 195 -5.69 -36.06 22.16
C SER A 195 -4.96 -37.35 21.84
N SER A 196 -5.71 -38.36 21.39
CA SER A 196 -5.18 -39.62 20.82
C SER A 196 -4.73 -39.48 19.36
N SER A 197 -4.63 -38.25 18.86
CA SER A 197 -4.29 -38.00 17.45
C SER A 197 -2.84 -38.35 17.16
N LEU A 198 -2.63 -39.23 16.20
CA LEU A 198 -1.32 -39.60 15.67
C LEU A 198 -0.55 -38.39 15.14
N TYR A 199 -1.26 -37.39 14.65
CA TYR A 199 -0.68 -36.13 14.14
C TYR A 199 0.12 -35.38 15.19
N TYR A 200 -0.38 -35.20 16.42
CA TYR A 200 0.37 -34.51 17.48
C TYR A 200 1.58 -35.31 17.93
N ALA A 201 1.45 -36.64 18.03
CA ALA A 201 2.57 -37.49 18.39
C ALA A 201 3.69 -37.42 17.35
N GLN A 202 3.36 -37.45 16.06
CA GLN A 202 4.30 -37.29 14.97
C GLN A 202 4.95 -35.91 14.95
N THR A 203 4.17 -34.86 15.20
CA THR A 203 4.66 -33.48 15.27
C THR A 203 5.68 -33.31 16.39
N LEU A 204 5.37 -33.81 17.59
CA LEU A 204 6.29 -33.76 18.72
C LEU A 204 7.57 -34.58 18.48
N SER A 205 7.44 -35.77 17.87
CA SER A 205 8.58 -36.60 17.49
C SER A 205 9.49 -35.92 16.46
N SER A 206 8.90 -35.28 15.48
CA SER A 206 9.62 -34.50 14.45
C SER A 206 10.34 -33.30 15.05
N LEU A 207 9.70 -32.59 15.96
CA LEU A 207 10.27 -31.47 16.70
C LEU A 207 11.46 -31.92 17.57
N ALA A 208 11.30 -33.02 18.33
CA ALA A 208 12.32 -33.58 19.15
C ALA A 208 13.55 -34.01 18.32
N LYS A 209 13.32 -34.64 17.16
CA LYS A 209 14.41 -35.03 16.23
C LYS A 209 15.12 -33.77 15.69
N HIS A 210 14.40 -32.74 15.30
CA HIS A 210 14.97 -31.51 14.74
C HIS A 210 15.87 -30.81 15.74
N TYR A 211 15.39 -30.62 16.97
CA TYR A 211 16.12 -29.92 18.04
C TYR A 211 17.04 -30.84 18.86
N LYS A 212 17.12 -32.14 18.52
CA LYS A 212 17.88 -33.16 19.28
C LYS A 212 17.48 -33.22 20.77
N LEU A 213 16.16 -33.08 21.02
CA LEU A 213 15.60 -33.16 22.36
C LEU A 213 15.01 -34.55 22.60
N SER A 214 14.95 -34.93 23.90
CA SER A 214 14.20 -36.10 24.32
C SER A 214 12.80 -35.70 24.76
N LEU A 215 11.78 -36.50 24.38
CA LEU A 215 10.41 -36.25 24.80
C LEU A 215 10.12 -36.63 26.26
N ILE A 216 11.00 -37.43 26.88
CA ILE A 216 10.86 -37.94 28.24
C ILE A 216 11.70 -37.14 29.27
N HIS A 217 12.49 -36.19 28.83
CA HIS A 217 13.21 -35.29 29.74
C HIS A 217 12.40 -34.02 30.00
N ILE A 218 12.54 -33.50 31.16
CA ILE A 218 11.91 -32.23 31.61
C ILE A 218 12.79 -31.06 31.19
#